data_f80eb9d03d9242e6faab16e9af7d55a9
#
_entry.id   f80eb9d03d9242e6faab16e9af7d55a9
#
_cell.length_a   1.000
_cell.length_b   1.000
_cell.length_c   1.000
_cell.angle_alpha   90.00
_cell.angle_beta   90.00
_cell.angle_gamma   90.00
#
_symmetry.space_group_name_H-M   'P 1'
#
loop_
_entity.id
_entity.type
_entity.pdbx_description
1 polymer ?
#
loop_
_entity_poly.entity_id
_entity_poly.type
_entity_poly.pdbx_seq_one_letter_code
_entity_poly.pdbx_strand_id
1 'polypeptide(L)'
;MVLILVGAALLGRLSWLVPAMTAALPVLRRLPLLFRVGRAARAFQAMGALSLRPILLMEGPELLDGEILTGPDRSKTLSQLEPEALAKLWRTLHRDPLAGRLLPLYFAERFGKQWFESPPFPPAPAPGAALGPLRTVDALALLGLREGADAAAIRHAHRRLMHRAHPDHGGSDALAALLNAAKDQLLGA
;
A
#
# COMPACT_ATOMS: atom_id res chain seq x y z
N MET A 1 -8.39 56.89 35.37
CA MET A 1 -8.93 57.19 34.04
C MET A 1 -8.05 56.73 32.87
N VAL A 2 -6.75 56.77 32.98
CA VAL A 2 -5.80 56.36 31.90
C VAL A 2 -5.83 54.85 31.63
N LEU A 3 -6.00 53.99 32.65
CA LEU A 3 -6.04 52.53 32.53
C LEU A 3 -7.29 52.03 31.77
N ILE A 4 -8.42 52.74 31.85
CA ILE A 4 -9.66 52.34 31.15
C ILE A 4 -9.55 52.69 29.67
N LEU A 5 -8.89 53.80 29.32
CA LEU A 5 -8.67 54.17 27.91
C LEU A 5 -7.65 53.25 27.21
N VAL A 6 -6.64 52.77 27.92
CA VAL A 6 -5.68 51.80 27.38
C VAL A 6 -6.36 50.42 27.19
N GLY A 7 -7.22 50.01 28.11
CA GLY A 7 -8.02 48.78 27.98
C GLY A 7 -8.97 48.83 26.79
N ALA A 8 -9.67 49.96 26.58
CA ALA A 8 -10.57 50.12 25.44
C ALA A 8 -9.86 50.19 24.08
N ALA A 9 -8.65 50.81 24.06
CA ALA A 9 -7.82 50.83 22.84
C ALA A 9 -7.26 49.44 22.47
N LEU A 10 -6.96 48.64 23.47
CA LEU A 10 -6.55 47.23 23.27
C LEU A 10 -7.72 46.36 22.79
N LEU A 11 -8.91 46.53 23.39
CA LEU A 11 -10.14 45.81 22.97
C LEU A 11 -10.59 46.19 21.57
N GLY A 12 -10.49 47.48 21.18
CA GLY A 12 -10.81 47.95 19.84
C GLY A 12 -9.84 47.42 18.75
N ARG A 13 -8.59 47.17 19.12
CA ARG A 13 -7.62 46.54 18.19
C ARG A 13 -7.75 45.02 18.08
N LEU A 14 -8.42 44.37 19.04
CA LEU A 14 -8.65 42.93 19.02
C LEU A 14 -9.95 42.51 18.32
N SER A 15 -10.83 43.49 18.01
CA SER A 15 -12.14 43.18 17.40
C SER A 15 -12.05 42.49 16.03
N TRP A 16 -10.94 42.65 15.31
CA TRP A 16 -10.70 41.95 14.04
C TRP A 16 -10.23 40.50 14.25
N LEU A 17 -9.77 40.12 15.43
CA LEU A 17 -9.35 38.75 15.73
C LEU A 17 -10.56 37.82 15.84
N VAL A 18 -11.73 38.31 16.24
CA VAL A 18 -12.94 37.49 16.36
C VAL A 18 -13.42 36.99 15.00
N PRO A 19 -13.57 37.82 13.94
CA PRO A 19 -13.89 37.29 12.61
C PRO A 19 -12.74 36.49 11.99
N ALA A 20 -11.47 36.84 12.30
CA ALA A 20 -10.32 36.03 11.85
C ALA A 20 -10.29 34.65 12.50
N MET A 21 -10.63 34.53 13.79
CA MET A 21 -10.75 33.23 14.48
C MET A 21 -11.93 32.42 13.98
N THR A 22 -13.10 33.03 13.72
CA THR A 22 -14.25 32.32 13.14
C THR A 22 -13.99 31.89 11.69
N ALA A 23 -13.27 32.65 10.91
CA ALA A 23 -12.85 32.26 9.56
C ALA A 23 -11.76 31.16 9.59
N ALA A 24 -10.92 31.11 10.62
CA ALA A 24 -9.89 30.10 10.81
C ALA A 24 -10.44 28.76 11.37
N LEU A 25 -11.61 28.76 12.04
CA LEU A 25 -12.17 27.56 12.65
C LEU A 25 -12.39 26.40 11.67
N PRO A 26 -12.93 26.59 10.45
CA PRO A 26 -13.07 25.50 9.50
C PRO A 26 -11.71 25.01 8.96
N VAL A 27 -10.71 25.90 8.91
CA VAL A 27 -9.33 25.52 8.52
C VAL A 27 -8.66 24.75 9.66
N LEU A 28 -8.82 25.17 10.90
CA LEU A 28 -8.33 24.43 12.08
C LEU A 28 -8.99 23.06 12.24
N ARG A 29 -10.26 22.92 11.93
CA ARG A 29 -10.94 21.61 11.89
C ARG A 29 -10.41 20.69 10.82
N ARG A 30 -9.84 21.20 9.74
CA ARG A 30 -9.18 20.42 8.67
C ARG A 30 -7.69 20.16 8.93
N LEU A 31 -7.08 20.85 9.88
CA LEU A 31 -5.69 20.63 10.28
C LEU A 31 -5.38 19.17 10.68
N PRO A 32 -6.19 18.45 11.49
CA PRO A 32 -5.92 17.05 11.78
C PRO A 32 -6.02 16.18 10.52
N LEU A 33 -6.82 16.57 9.52
CA LEU A 33 -6.87 15.90 8.23
C LEU A 33 -5.57 16.15 7.43
N LEU A 34 -5.05 17.37 7.45
CA LEU A 34 -3.77 17.73 6.80
C LEU A 34 -2.58 17.06 7.51
N PHE A 35 -2.59 16.93 8.83
CA PHE A 35 -1.59 16.15 9.58
C PHE A 35 -1.72 14.65 9.32
N ARG A 36 -2.93 14.13 9.11
CA ARG A 36 -3.16 12.75 8.67
C ARG A 36 -2.67 12.53 7.24
N VAL A 37 -2.94 13.46 6.34
CA VAL A 37 -2.44 13.43 4.95
C VAL A 37 -0.92 13.60 4.91
N GLY A 38 -0.34 14.49 5.70
CA GLY A 38 1.12 14.67 5.80
C GLY A 38 1.83 13.46 6.45
N ARG A 39 1.19 12.77 7.39
CA ARG A 39 1.69 11.51 7.94
C ARG A 39 1.53 10.35 6.94
N ALA A 40 0.40 10.33 6.22
CA ALA A 40 0.20 9.41 5.10
C ALA A 40 1.19 9.68 3.96
N ALA A 41 1.49 10.94 3.65
CA ALA A 41 2.50 11.29 2.65
C ALA A 41 3.93 10.93 3.07
N ARG A 42 4.29 11.02 4.36
CA ARG A 42 5.60 10.55 4.86
C ARG A 42 5.67 9.02 4.94
N ALA A 43 4.59 8.35 5.34
CA ALA A 43 4.46 6.89 5.20
C ALA A 43 4.52 6.48 3.72
N PHE A 44 3.98 7.31 2.81
CA PHE A 44 4.05 7.13 1.37
C PHE A 44 5.46 7.39 0.81
N GLN A 45 6.25 8.29 1.40
CA GLN A 45 7.67 8.49 1.05
C GLN A 45 8.57 7.37 1.57
N ALA A 46 8.25 6.78 2.73
CA ALA A 46 8.86 5.53 3.19
C ALA A 46 8.44 4.34 2.32
N MET A 47 7.21 4.36 1.76
CA MET A 47 6.73 3.46 0.71
C MET A 47 7.30 3.80 -0.68
N GLY A 48 8.12 4.83 -0.84
CA GLY A 48 8.80 5.18 -2.10
C GLY A 48 9.75 4.10 -2.63
N ALA A 49 9.96 3.04 -1.87
CA ALA A 49 10.63 1.81 -2.28
C ALA A 49 9.67 0.79 -2.93
N LEU A 50 8.34 0.97 -2.84
CA LEU A 50 7.37 0.05 -3.44
C LEU A 50 7.07 0.46 -4.88
N SER A 51 7.22 -0.48 -5.78
CA SER A 51 6.82 -0.32 -7.18
C SER A 51 5.37 -0.77 -7.41
N LEU A 52 4.89 -1.68 -6.58
CA LEU A 52 3.56 -2.27 -6.63
C LEU A 52 2.99 -2.37 -5.21
N ARG A 53 1.76 -1.92 -5.00
CA ARG A 53 1.01 -2.13 -3.75
C ARG A 53 0.05 -3.29 -3.96
N PRO A 54 0.21 -4.41 -3.24
CA PRO A 54 -0.71 -5.54 -3.34
C PRO A 54 -2.10 -5.18 -2.79
N ILE A 55 -3.12 -5.69 -3.44
CA ILE A 55 -4.51 -5.63 -3.02
C ILE A 55 -4.99 -7.08 -2.96
N LEU A 56 -5.23 -7.59 -1.75
CA LEU A 56 -5.84 -8.89 -1.57
C LEU A 56 -7.35 -8.72 -1.51
N LEU A 57 -8.02 -9.25 -2.52
CA LEU A 57 -9.46 -9.14 -2.67
C LEU A 57 -10.13 -10.10 -1.68
N MET A 58 -11.02 -9.57 -0.84
CA MET A 58 -11.72 -10.36 0.17
C MET A 58 -13.01 -10.99 -0.35
N GLU A 59 -13.49 -10.52 -1.52
CA GLU A 59 -14.70 -10.99 -2.18
C GLU A 59 -14.42 -11.28 -3.67
N GLY A 60 -15.20 -12.17 -4.26
CA GLY A 60 -15.07 -12.57 -5.66
C GLY A 60 -14.12 -13.74 -5.91
N PRO A 61 -14.00 -14.17 -7.17
CA PRO A 61 -13.17 -15.30 -7.57
C PRO A 61 -11.67 -14.99 -7.57
N GLU A 62 -11.30 -13.75 -7.85
CA GLU A 62 -9.91 -13.29 -7.86
C GLU A 62 -9.41 -13.03 -6.43
N LEU A 63 -8.20 -13.45 -6.13
CA LEU A 63 -7.61 -13.28 -4.80
C LEU A 63 -6.65 -12.09 -4.73
N LEU A 64 -6.00 -11.78 -5.83
CA LEU A 64 -4.89 -10.85 -5.88
C LEU A 64 -5.09 -9.79 -6.97
N ASP A 65 -4.93 -8.54 -6.61
CA ASP A 65 -4.73 -7.42 -7.53
C ASP A 65 -3.56 -6.58 -7.02
N GLY A 66 -3.23 -5.50 -7.69
CA GLY A 66 -2.16 -4.61 -7.25
C GLY A 66 -2.27 -3.23 -7.87
N GLU A 67 -2.03 -2.19 -7.09
CA GLU A 67 -1.92 -0.82 -7.57
C GLU A 67 -0.49 -0.50 -7.95
N ILE A 68 -0.29 0.00 -9.15
CA ILE A 68 1.01 0.43 -9.67
C ILE A 68 1.35 1.80 -9.08
N LEU A 69 2.50 1.89 -8.43
CA LEU A 69 2.93 3.12 -7.74
C LEU A 69 3.96 3.92 -8.54
N THR A 70 4.56 3.31 -9.57
CA THR A 70 5.64 3.92 -10.36
C THR A 70 5.43 3.72 -11.86
N GLY A 71 5.99 4.62 -12.66
CA GLY A 71 5.97 4.52 -14.12
C GLY A 71 4.73 5.13 -14.78
N PRO A 72 4.56 4.88 -16.10
CA PRO A 72 3.50 5.51 -16.90
C PRO A 72 2.08 5.07 -16.52
N ASP A 73 1.94 3.88 -15.96
CA ASP A 73 0.65 3.30 -15.55
C ASP A 73 0.39 3.49 -14.05
N ARG A 74 1.03 4.49 -13.44
CA ARG A 74 0.83 4.83 -12.02
C ARG A 74 -0.65 5.04 -11.71
N SER A 75 -1.08 4.55 -10.54
CA SER A 75 -2.45 4.60 -10.02
C SER A 75 -3.47 3.72 -10.76
N LYS A 76 -3.04 2.92 -11.74
CA LYS A 76 -3.87 1.85 -12.30
C LYS A 76 -3.70 0.58 -11.46
N THR A 77 -4.73 -0.28 -11.49
CA THR A 77 -4.62 -1.63 -10.95
C THR A 77 -4.18 -2.62 -12.04
N LEU A 78 -3.64 -3.75 -11.62
CA LEU A 78 -3.22 -4.79 -12.57
C LEU A 78 -4.38 -5.30 -13.41
N SER A 79 -5.59 -5.36 -12.82
CA SER A 79 -6.82 -5.75 -13.51
C SER A 79 -7.23 -4.80 -14.64
N GLN A 80 -6.81 -3.55 -14.58
CA GLN A 80 -7.08 -2.51 -15.60
C GLN A 80 -6.09 -2.53 -16.77
N LEU A 81 -5.04 -3.34 -16.68
CA LEU A 81 -4.01 -3.40 -17.71
C LEU A 81 -4.28 -4.51 -18.73
N GLU A 82 -3.99 -4.17 -19.98
CA GLU A 82 -3.93 -5.15 -21.06
C GLU A 82 -2.69 -6.05 -20.94
N PRO A 83 -2.71 -7.27 -21.53
CA PRO A 83 -1.61 -8.23 -21.42
C PRO A 83 -0.24 -7.66 -21.82
N GLU A 84 -0.18 -6.81 -22.84
CA GLU A 84 1.05 -6.17 -23.32
C GLU A 84 1.65 -5.22 -22.28
N ALA A 85 0.80 -4.44 -21.61
CA ALA A 85 1.20 -3.53 -20.54
C ALA A 85 1.68 -4.32 -19.31
N LEU A 86 1.02 -5.42 -18.97
CA LEU A 86 1.43 -6.34 -17.91
C LEU A 86 2.78 -7.00 -18.21
N ALA A 87 3.01 -7.42 -19.45
CA ALA A 87 4.29 -7.99 -19.88
C ALA A 87 5.42 -6.95 -19.81
N LYS A 88 5.14 -5.68 -20.16
CA LYS A 88 6.09 -4.58 -19.98
C LYS A 88 6.39 -4.31 -18.51
N LEU A 89 5.37 -4.31 -17.68
CA LEU A 89 5.49 -4.15 -16.22
C LEU A 89 6.37 -5.27 -15.64
N TRP A 90 6.14 -6.51 -16.03
CA TRP A 90 6.95 -7.65 -15.64
C TRP A 90 8.43 -7.49 -16.00
N ARG A 91 8.76 -7.09 -17.24
CA ARG A 91 10.14 -6.85 -17.66
C ARG A 91 10.85 -5.81 -16.78
N THR A 92 10.09 -4.85 -16.24
CA THR A 92 10.62 -3.78 -15.39
C THR A 92 10.75 -4.20 -13.94
N LEU A 93 9.77 -4.95 -13.40
CA LEU A 93 9.62 -5.22 -11.98
C LEU A 93 9.96 -6.65 -11.55
N HIS A 94 10.33 -7.55 -12.44
CA HIS A 94 10.60 -8.96 -12.08
C HIS A 94 11.73 -9.14 -11.07
N ARG A 95 12.61 -8.15 -10.88
CA ARG A 95 13.69 -8.15 -9.87
C ARG A 95 13.31 -7.45 -8.57
N ASP A 96 12.19 -6.76 -8.51
CA ASP A 96 11.70 -6.15 -7.28
C ASP A 96 11.31 -7.25 -6.28
N PRO A 97 11.72 -7.17 -5.00
CA PRO A 97 11.48 -8.25 -4.02
C PRO A 97 10.01 -8.61 -3.83
N LEU A 98 9.10 -7.64 -3.92
CA LEU A 98 7.68 -7.86 -3.77
C LEU A 98 7.00 -8.15 -5.11
N ALA A 99 7.17 -7.26 -6.10
CA ALA A 99 6.52 -7.41 -7.39
C ALA A 99 6.96 -8.67 -8.13
N GLY A 100 8.24 -9.05 -8.03
CA GLY A 100 8.76 -10.27 -8.63
C GLY A 100 8.15 -11.55 -8.05
N ARG A 101 7.58 -11.50 -6.83
CA ARG A 101 6.83 -12.61 -6.23
C ARG A 101 5.34 -12.56 -6.52
N LEU A 102 4.76 -11.36 -6.53
CA LEU A 102 3.31 -11.18 -6.69
C LEU A 102 2.83 -11.28 -8.15
N LEU A 103 3.58 -10.68 -9.09
CA LEU A 103 3.16 -10.68 -10.49
C LEU A 103 3.01 -12.09 -11.10
N PRO A 104 3.92 -13.05 -10.83
CA PRO A 104 3.72 -14.42 -11.30
C PRO A 104 2.45 -15.08 -10.71
N LEU A 105 2.11 -14.80 -9.45
CA LEU A 105 0.89 -15.32 -8.83
C LEU A 105 -0.35 -14.72 -9.50
N TYR A 106 -0.36 -13.42 -9.71
CA TYR A 106 -1.41 -12.73 -10.43
C TYR A 106 -1.58 -13.23 -11.87
N PHE A 107 -0.46 -13.43 -12.58
CA PHE A 107 -0.52 -13.94 -13.95
C PHE A 107 -1.01 -15.39 -14.00
N ALA A 108 -0.60 -16.22 -13.05
CA ALA A 108 -1.07 -17.60 -12.96
C ALA A 108 -2.57 -17.68 -12.64
N GLU A 109 -3.10 -16.76 -11.85
CA GLU A 109 -4.52 -16.64 -11.54
C GLU A 109 -5.31 -16.15 -12.78
N ARG A 110 -4.84 -15.11 -13.46
CA ARG A 110 -5.55 -14.47 -14.58
C ARG A 110 -5.39 -15.20 -15.92
N PHE A 111 -4.20 -15.76 -16.22
CA PHE A 111 -3.85 -16.34 -17.52
C PHE A 111 -3.54 -17.83 -17.47
N GLY A 112 -3.63 -18.43 -16.27
CA GLY A 112 -3.27 -19.83 -16.06
C GLY A 112 -1.80 -20.04 -15.72
N LYS A 113 -1.47 -21.26 -15.23
CA LYS A 113 -0.12 -21.58 -14.73
C LYS A 113 0.99 -21.50 -15.76
N GLN A 114 0.66 -21.59 -17.04
CA GLN A 114 1.60 -21.56 -18.17
C GLN A 114 1.66 -20.17 -18.86
N TRP A 115 1.29 -19.10 -18.16
CA TRP A 115 1.25 -17.73 -18.68
C TRP A 115 2.54 -17.29 -19.40
N PHE A 116 3.69 -17.82 -19.00
CA PHE A 116 5.01 -17.51 -19.56
C PHE A 116 5.31 -18.21 -20.89
N GLU A 117 4.49 -19.17 -21.31
CA GLU A 117 4.63 -19.90 -22.58
C GLU A 117 3.95 -19.17 -23.75
N SER A 118 3.10 -18.18 -23.43
CA SER A 118 2.30 -17.48 -24.43
C SER A 118 2.70 -16.00 -24.56
N PRO A 119 2.85 -15.47 -25.77
CA PRO A 119 2.99 -14.02 -25.94
C PRO A 119 1.81 -13.27 -25.29
N PRO A 120 2.04 -12.05 -24.78
CA PRO A 120 3.25 -11.21 -24.90
C PRO A 120 4.27 -11.40 -23.78
N PHE A 121 4.08 -12.37 -22.89
CA PHE A 121 4.94 -12.55 -21.72
C PHE A 121 6.32 -13.10 -22.10
N PRO A 122 7.39 -12.60 -21.46
CA PRO A 122 8.71 -13.20 -21.59
C PRO A 122 8.78 -14.54 -20.86
N PRO A 123 9.76 -15.38 -21.14
CA PRO A 123 9.97 -16.63 -20.43
C PRO A 123 10.00 -16.41 -18.90
N ALA A 124 9.50 -17.39 -18.16
CA ALA A 124 9.57 -17.37 -16.71
C ALA A 124 11.03 -17.16 -16.25
N PRO A 125 11.27 -16.45 -15.14
CA PRO A 125 12.59 -16.37 -14.57
C PRO A 125 13.07 -17.77 -14.22
N ALA A 126 14.38 -18.02 -14.39
CA ALA A 126 14.97 -19.31 -14.04
C ALA A 126 14.60 -19.68 -12.59
N PRO A 127 14.27 -20.95 -12.33
CA PRO A 127 14.03 -21.42 -10.98
C PRO A 127 15.24 -21.07 -10.09
N GLY A 128 15.02 -20.31 -9.01
CA GLY A 128 16.13 -19.88 -8.13
C GLY A 128 16.73 -18.51 -8.47
N ALA A 129 16.16 -17.74 -9.41
CA ALA A 129 16.48 -16.33 -9.52
C ALA A 129 16.21 -15.66 -8.15
N ALA A 130 17.29 -15.41 -7.38
CA ALA A 130 17.21 -14.97 -6.01
C ALA A 130 16.62 -13.57 -5.95
N LEU A 131 15.32 -13.50 -5.75
CA LEU A 131 14.71 -12.29 -5.23
C LEU A 131 15.26 -12.10 -3.82
N GLY A 132 15.87 -10.96 -3.53
CA GLY A 132 16.37 -10.65 -2.20
C GLY A 132 15.30 -10.86 -1.10
N PRO A 133 15.65 -10.79 0.18
CA PRO A 133 14.70 -10.98 1.26
C PRO A 133 13.54 -9.97 1.14
N LEU A 134 12.37 -10.36 1.62
CA LEU A 134 11.22 -9.47 1.69
C LEU A 134 11.56 -8.32 2.66
N ARG A 135 11.45 -7.06 2.22
CA ARG A 135 11.71 -5.90 3.06
C ARG A 135 10.56 -5.70 4.04
N THR A 136 10.79 -5.05 5.17
CA THR A 136 9.74 -4.71 6.15
C THR A 136 8.58 -3.95 5.51
N VAL A 137 8.88 -3.01 4.61
CA VAL A 137 7.85 -2.24 3.88
C VAL A 137 7.01 -3.12 2.94
N ASP A 138 7.61 -4.12 2.32
CA ASP A 138 6.94 -5.08 1.45
C ASP A 138 6.00 -5.98 2.27
N ALA A 139 6.47 -6.45 3.42
CA ALA A 139 5.71 -7.30 4.33
C ALA A 139 4.50 -6.55 4.92
N LEU A 140 4.69 -5.28 5.32
CA LEU A 140 3.59 -4.42 5.77
C LEU A 140 2.57 -4.18 4.66
N ALA A 141 3.05 -3.85 3.45
CA ALA A 141 2.18 -3.64 2.30
C ALA A 141 1.37 -4.89 1.94
N LEU A 142 1.99 -6.07 1.98
CA LEU A 142 1.33 -7.35 1.70
C LEU A 142 0.23 -7.67 2.71
N LEU A 143 0.44 -7.37 4.00
CA LEU A 143 -0.56 -7.55 5.04
C LEU A 143 -1.59 -6.39 5.11
N GLY A 144 -1.45 -5.36 4.27
CA GLY A 144 -2.31 -4.17 4.28
C GLY A 144 -2.15 -3.32 5.54
N LEU A 145 -0.97 -3.36 6.16
CA LEU A 145 -0.63 -2.66 7.40
C LEU A 145 0.21 -1.42 7.13
N ARG A 146 0.25 -0.53 8.11
CA ARG A 146 1.10 0.67 8.11
C ARG A 146 2.32 0.45 8.98
N GLU A 147 3.33 1.25 8.76
CA GLU A 147 4.50 1.31 9.63
C GLU A 147 4.10 1.58 11.09
N GLY A 148 4.74 0.88 12.03
CA GLY A 148 4.40 0.92 13.45
C GLY A 148 3.24 0.01 13.86
N ALA A 149 2.78 -0.90 12.99
CA ALA A 149 1.81 -1.92 13.37
C ALA A 149 2.36 -2.82 14.48
N ASP A 150 1.59 -3.05 15.51
CA ASP A 150 1.97 -3.92 16.61
C ASP A 150 1.81 -5.41 16.26
N ALA A 151 2.36 -6.28 17.08
CA ALA A 151 2.32 -7.72 16.87
C ALA A 151 0.88 -8.29 16.86
N ALA A 152 -0.06 -7.64 17.52
CA ALA A 152 -1.47 -8.07 17.52
C ALA A 152 -2.12 -7.77 16.16
N ALA A 153 -1.89 -6.56 15.63
CA ALA A 153 -2.36 -6.14 14.29
C ALA A 153 -1.78 -7.04 13.19
N ILE A 154 -0.47 -7.35 13.27
CA ILE A 154 0.20 -8.25 12.31
C ILE A 154 -0.45 -9.63 12.31
N ARG A 155 -0.62 -10.26 13.48
CA ARG A 155 -1.28 -11.56 13.60
C ARG A 155 -2.73 -11.54 13.16
N HIS A 156 -3.46 -10.46 13.44
CA HIS A 156 -4.85 -10.32 13.02
C HIS A 156 -4.96 -10.20 11.49
N ALA A 157 -4.17 -9.33 10.87
CA ALA A 157 -4.13 -9.16 9.42
C ALA A 157 -3.75 -10.48 8.72
N HIS A 158 -2.71 -11.15 9.20
CA HIS A 158 -2.27 -12.44 8.67
C HIS A 158 -3.39 -13.50 8.72
N ARG A 159 -4.07 -13.69 9.88
CA ARG A 159 -5.17 -14.67 9.98
C ARG A 159 -6.30 -14.37 9.01
N ARG A 160 -6.69 -13.09 8.89
CA ARG A 160 -7.75 -12.66 7.98
C ARG A 160 -7.40 -12.97 6.52
N LEU A 161 -6.19 -12.68 6.09
CA LEU A 161 -5.74 -12.89 4.72
C LEU A 161 -5.50 -14.39 4.44
N MET A 162 -4.94 -15.11 5.41
CA MET A 162 -4.68 -16.54 5.30
C MET A 162 -5.97 -17.34 5.08
N HIS A 163 -7.09 -16.93 5.70
CA HIS A 163 -8.38 -17.59 5.47
C HIS A 163 -8.77 -17.64 3.99
N ARG A 164 -8.46 -16.59 3.23
CA ARG A 164 -8.72 -16.53 1.78
C ARG A 164 -7.61 -17.19 0.95
N ALA A 165 -6.37 -17.01 1.36
CA ALA A 165 -5.21 -17.50 0.61
C ALA A 165 -4.95 -18.99 0.82
N HIS A 166 -5.61 -19.63 1.79
CA HIS A 166 -5.38 -21.04 2.09
C HIS A 166 -5.90 -21.94 0.96
N PRO A 167 -5.13 -22.96 0.54
CA PRO A 167 -5.51 -23.86 -0.55
C PRO A 167 -6.88 -24.54 -0.34
N ASP A 168 -7.22 -24.90 0.90
CA ASP A 168 -8.51 -25.52 1.24
C ASP A 168 -9.73 -24.63 0.97
N HIS A 169 -9.49 -23.32 0.84
CA HIS A 169 -10.51 -22.32 0.51
C HIS A 169 -10.40 -21.81 -0.94
N GLY A 170 -9.69 -22.54 -1.80
CA GLY A 170 -9.48 -22.15 -3.18
C GLY A 170 -8.35 -21.13 -3.39
N GLY A 171 -7.52 -20.91 -2.37
CA GLY A 171 -6.36 -20.04 -2.44
C GLY A 171 -5.15 -20.70 -3.12
N SER A 172 -4.00 -20.06 -3.00
CA SER A 172 -2.74 -20.48 -3.59
C SER A 172 -1.69 -20.78 -2.51
N ASP A 173 -1.07 -21.96 -2.57
CA ASP A 173 0.07 -22.33 -1.69
C ASP A 173 1.16 -21.25 -1.70
N ALA A 174 1.46 -20.72 -2.88
CA ALA A 174 2.50 -19.72 -3.03
C ALA A 174 2.12 -18.38 -2.39
N LEU A 175 0.84 -17.98 -2.47
CA LEU A 175 0.35 -16.78 -1.78
C LEU A 175 0.33 -17.00 -0.27
N ALA A 176 -0.12 -18.16 0.20
CA ALA A 176 -0.09 -18.52 1.62
C ALA A 176 1.34 -18.51 2.18
N ALA A 177 2.31 -19.09 1.44
CA ALA A 177 3.72 -19.05 1.81
C ALA A 177 4.26 -17.62 1.88
N LEU A 178 3.87 -16.75 0.95
CA LEU A 178 4.29 -15.35 0.93
C LEU A 178 3.72 -14.56 2.13
N LEU A 179 2.46 -14.81 2.50
CA LEU A 179 1.84 -14.22 3.70
C LEU A 179 2.53 -14.68 5.00
N ASN A 180 2.92 -15.97 5.08
CA ASN A 180 3.69 -16.49 6.20
C ASN A 180 5.05 -15.79 6.28
N ALA A 181 5.78 -15.70 5.17
CA ALA A 181 7.07 -15.01 5.12
C ALA A 181 6.96 -13.53 5.54
N ALA A 182 5.87 -12.85 5.16
CA ALA A 182 5.63 -11.47 5.58
C ALA A 182 5.40 -11.35 7.09
N LYS A 183 4.61 -12.26 7.69
CA LYS A 183 4.39 -12.30 9.14
C LYS A 183 5.70 -12.56 9.87
N ASP A 184 6.47 -13.53 9.44
CA ASP A 184 7.73 -13.94 10.08
C ASP A 184 8.77 -12.80 10.00
N GLN A 185 8.87 -12.12 8.85
CA GLN A 185 9.71 -10.94 8.68
C GLN A 185 9.36 -9.81 9.66
N LEU A 186 8.07 -9.62 9.97
CA LEU A 186 7.61 -8.53 10.84
C LEU A 186 7.68 -8.89 12.33
N LEU A 187 7.59 -10.15 12.67
CA LEU A 187 7.64 -10.62 14.07
C LEU A 187 9.03 -11.08 14.49
N GLY A 188 9.99 -11.16 13.57
CA GLY A 188 11.36 -11.59 13.86
C GLY A 188 11.46 -13.09 14.17
N ALA A 189 10.58 -13.89 13.57
CA ALA A 189 10.51 -15.33 13.76
C ALA A 189 11.32 -16.07 12.69
#